data_38827728c6fe31aae61d75a34be3ad3e
#
_entry.id   38827728c6fe31aae61d75a34be3ad3e
#
_cell.length_a   1.000
_cell.length_b   1.000
_cell.length_c   1.000
_cell.angle_alpha   90.00
_cell.angle_beta   90.00
_cell.angle_gamma   90.00
#
_symmetry.space_group_name_H-M   'P 1'
#
loop_
_entity.id
_entity.type
_entity.pdbx_description
1 polymer ?
#
loop_
_entity_poly.entity_id
_entity_poly.type
_entity_poly.pdbx_seq_one_letter_code
_entity_poly.pdbx_strand_id
1 'polypeptide(L)'
;MARDNKGTDLGDTRAVGRLQLKASDLTLHQLRIFWAVAHSETLTRAAKQLGLAQPSLSQQLGKLEANVGTLLFHRRSNEMELTEAGHFLLPKVEQVLRNIADVEDGLAQFSGGDRLTLRIAGINSVLRVLMPEAITLMQERYPGVDFDLQESAPAEILDMLYGRRVNLGLLATNSVAQSSVGFVQIPLVEDPYVLAVPEDLILDGVVDPEKELPPEQLAVLNRSIQFIFASQQAQRVGEWYDSMLPQNRIIAKCRSYDTAIGLVRAGAGVCLAPGLTTLQQHDRAENLRLYRVYAPARKIAALIPSQYRHAEPYKGLIEILQTISRRHTIPGLLETPPFLAKEGPGASL
;
A
#
# COMPACT_ATOMS: atom_id res chain seq x y z
N MET A 1 36.74 66.45 -37.38
CA MET A 1 37.64 65.80 -36.39
C MET A 1 36.81 64.83 -35.62
N ALA A 2 37.16 63.56 -35.80
CA ALA A 2 36.50 62.39 -35.21
C ALA A 2 36.75 62.27 -33.72
N ARG A 3 35.80 61.65 -33.01
CA ARG A 3 36.08 60.75 -31.88
C ARG A 3 34.95 59.73 -31.75
N ASP A 4 35.33 58.53 -32.07
CA ASP A 4 34.66 57.28 -31.70
C ASP A 4 34.38 57.22 -30.21
N ASN A 5 33.21 56.66 -29.86
CA ASN A 5 33.02 56.03 -28.58
C ASN A 5 32.29 54.72 -28.75
N LYS A 6 33.03 53.65 -28.69
CA LYS A 6 32.55 52.29 -28.62
C LYS A 6 31.82 52.09 -27.29
N GLY A 7 30.50 51.92 -27.30
CA GLY A 7 29.69 51.40 -26.21
C GLY A 7 29.62 49.88 -26.31
N THR A 8 30.12 49.22 -25.29
CA THR A 8 30.16 47.78 -25.05
C THR A 8 28.77 47.18 -25.07
N ASP A 9 28.62 46.22 -25.93
CA ASP A 9 27.51 45.26 -26.01
C ASP A 9 27.54 44.41 -24.73
N LEU A 10 26.54 44.59 -23.86
CA LEU A 10 26.27 43.70 -22.74
C LEU A 10 25.20 42.74 -23.18
N GLY A 11 25.67 41.52 -23.43
CA GLY A 11 24.96 40.38 -23.88
C GLY A 11 23.58 40.14 -23.28
N ASP A 12 22.74 39.87 -24.18
CA ASP A 12 21.40 39.37 -24.01
C ASP A 12 21.39 38.05 -23.23
N THR A 13 21.00 38.14 -21.97
CA THR A 13 20.75 36.96 -21.14
C THR A 13 19.31 37.07 -20.70
N ARG A 14 18.41 36.43 -21.44
CA ARG A 14 17.13 35.86 -20.95
C ARG A 14 16.24 35.40 -22.10
N ALA A 15 16.62 34.31 -22.75
CA ALA A 15 15.67 33.44 -23.41
C ALA A 15 14.93 32.59 -22.34
N VAL A 16 14.16 33.25 -21.49
CA VAL A 16 13.08 32.57 -20.78
C VAL A 16 12.00 32.31 -21.82
N GLY A 17 11.94 31.06 -22.29
CA GLY A 17 10.92 30.60 -23.21
C GLY A 17 9.56 31.07 -22.72
N ARG A 18 8.94 32.04 -23.40
CA ARG A 18 7.52 32.32 -23.23
C ARG A 18 6.76 31.05 -23.57
N LEU A 19 6.31 30.33 -22.54
CA LEU A 19 5.17 29.41 -22.66
C LEU A 19 4.04 30.25 -23.27
N GLN A 20 3.87 30.13 -24.60
CA GLN A 20 2.65 30.59 -25.24
C GLN A 20 1.56 29.63 -24.75
N LEU A 21 0.90 29.98 -23.64
CA LEU A 21 -0.35 29.39 -23.24
C LEU A 21 -1.36 29.76 -24.35
N LYS A 22 -1.47 28.93 -25.37
CA LYS A 22 -2.71 28.87 -26.15
C LYS A 22 -3.78 28.61 -25.11
N ALA A 23 -4.78 29.51 -25.04
CA ALA A 23 -5.97 29.29 -24.23
C ALA A 23 -6.58 27.96 -24.70
N SER A 24 -6.24 26.87 -24.05
CA SER A 24 -6.93 25.62 -24.25
C SER A 24 -8.24 25.76 -23.47
N ASP A 25 -9.37 25.47 -24.12
CA ASP A 25 -10.67 25.46 -23.47
C ASP A 25 -10.84 24.32 -22.44
N LEU A 26 -9.74 23.58 -22.15
CA LEU A 26 -9.67 22.54 -21.14
C LEU A 26 -9.57 23.16 -19.74
N THR A 27 -10.56 22.86 -18.91
CA THR A 27 -10.60 23.31 -17.51
C THR A 27 -10.27 22.17 -16.55
N LEU A 28 -9.74 22.50 -15.38
CA LEU A 28 -9.51 21.53 -14.32
C LEU A 28 -10.78 20.77 -13.93
N HIS A 29 -11.92 21.46 -13.93
CA HIS A 29 -13.22 20.85 -13.67
C HIS A 29 -13.56 19.74 -14.69
N GLN A 30 -13.31 19.99 -15.97
CA GLN A 30 -13.50 19.00 -17.02
C GLN A 30 -12.56 17.80 -16.89
N LEU A 31 -11.30 18.04 -16.48
CA LEU A 31 -10.35 16.94 -16.21
C LEU A 31 -10.80 16.08 -15.01
N ARG A 32 -11.33 16.69 -13.95
CA ARG A 32 -11.93 15.98 -12.81
C ARG A 32 -13.14 15.14 -13.23
N ILE A 33 -13.99 15.65 -14.11
CA ILE A 33 -15.14 14.94 -14.68
C ILE A 33 -14.67 13.72 -15.48
N PHE A 34 -13.73 13.92 -16.40
CA PHE A 34 -13.17 12.84 -17.20
C PHE A 34 -12.59 11.72 -16.32
N TRP A 35 -11.78 12.10 -15.33
CA TRP A 35 -11.18 11.17 -14.37
C TRP A 35 -12.22 10.37 -13.59
N ALA A 36 -13.25 11.04 -13.06
CA ALA A 36 -14.31 10.38 -12.29
C ALA A 36 -15.12 9.40 -13.13
N VAL A 37 -15.39 9.73 -14.40
CA VAL A 37 -16.10 8.83 -15.34
C VAL A 37 -15.20 7.64 -15.70
N ALA A 38 -13.90 7.85 -15.95
CA ALA A 38 -12.94 6.79 -16.27
C ALA A 38 -12.76 5.77 -15.14
N HIS A 39 -12.97 6.17 -13.87
CA HIS A 39 -12.88 5.32 -12.69
C HIS A 39 -14.23 4.84 -12.15
N SER A 40 -15.29 5.01 -12.90
CA SER A 40 -16.62 4.58 -12.51
C SER A 40 -17.23 3.62 -13.53
N GLU A 41 -17.88 2.56 -13.06
CA GLU A 41 -18.56 1.59 -13.93
C GLU A 41 -19.71 2.22 -14.73
N THR A 42 -20.38 3.23 -14.13
CA THR A 42 -21.53 3.91 -14.74
C THR A 42 -21.47 5.42 -14.59
N LEU A 43 -22.08 6.13 -15.55
CA LEU A 43 -22.19 7.60 -15.50
C LEU A 43 -22.95 8.09 -14.25
N THR A 44 -23.94 7.32 -13.79
CA THR A 44 -24.71 7.62 -12.57
C THR A 44 -23.82 7.57 -11.32
N ARG A 45 -22.91 6.59 -11.24
CA ARG A 45 -21.98 6.46 -10.11
C ARG A 45 -20.97 7.60 -10.09
N ALA A 46 -20.42 7.96 -11.27
CA ALA A 46 -19.54 9.12 -11.41
C ALA A 46 -20.23 10.42 -11.00
N ALA A 47 -21.49 10.62 -11.40
CA ALA A 47 -22.28 11.80 -11.04
C ALA A 47 -22.47 11.91 -9.53
N LYS A 48 -22.83 10.80 -8.87
CA LYS A 48 -22.97 10.76 -7.40
C LYS A 48 -21.64 11.08 -6.69
N GLN A 49 -20.53 10.58 -7.20
CA GLN A 49 -19.18 10.82 -6.65
C GLN A 49 -18.80 12.30 -6.72
N LEU A 50 -19.21 13.00 -7.78
CA LEU A 50 -18.95 14.43 -7.99
C LEU A 50 -20.01 15.36 -7.39
N GLY A 51 -21.08 14.83 -6.78
CA GLY A 51 -22.19 15.62 -6.26
C GLY A 51 -23.01 16.31 -7.37
N LEU A 52 -23.03 15.75 -8.59
CA LEU A 52 -23.72 16.29 -9.76
C LEU A 52 -24.94 15.45 -10.14
N ALA A 53 -25.92 16.10 -10.81
CA ALA A 53 -26.97 15.38 -11.51
C ALA A 53 -26.39 14.66 -12.77
N GLN A 54 -26.81 13.43 -13.05
CA GLN A 54 -26.31 12.66 -14.18
C GLN A 54 -26.48 13.40 -15.56
N PRO A 55 -27.56 14.11 -15.84
CA PRO A 55 -27.67 14.90 -17.07
C PRO A 55 -26.62 16.03 -17.16
N SER A 56 -26.33 16.69 -16.04
CA SER A 56 -25.29 17.71 -15.96
C SER A 56 -23.89 17.14 -16.25
N LEU A 57 -23.56 15.96 -15.65
CA LEU A 57 -22.32 15.28 -15.92
C LEU A 57 -22.19 14.89 -17.39
N SER A 58 -23.25 14.34 -18.00
CA SER A 58 -23.28 13.98 -19.43
C SER A 58 -23.04 15.18 -20.33
N GLN A 59 -23.66 16.35 -20.02
CA GLN A 59 -23.45 17.58 -20.75
C GLN A 59 -22.00 18.10 -20.63
N GLN A 60 -21.42 18.06 -19.43
CA GLN A 60 -20.06 18.51 -19.20
C GLN A 60 -19.03 17.59 -19.91
N LEU A 61 -19.27 16.28 -19.92
CA LEU A 61 -18.46 15.34 -20.66
C LEU A 61 -18.54 15.60 -22.16
N GLY A 62 -19.73 15.83 -22.71
CA GLY A 62 -19.91 16.18 -24.11
C GLY A 62 -19.21 17.49 -24.50
N LYS A 63 -19.18 18.48 -23.61
CA LYS A 63 -18.40 19.72 -23.82
C LYS A 63 -16.91 19.46 -23.85
N LEU A 64 -16.41 18.58 -22.96
CA LEU A 64 -15.00 18.19 -22.97
C LEU A 64 -14.62 17.50 -24.28
N GLU A 65 -15.42 16.52 -24.73
CA GLU A 65 -15.20 15.80 -26.01
C GLU A 65 -15.24 16.76 -27.21
N ALA A 66 -16.13 17.73 -27.19
CA ALA A 66 -16.19 18.79 -28.21
C ALA A 66 -14.93 19.67 -28.20
N ASN A 67 -14.44 20.06 -27.01
CA ASN A 67 -13.24 20.89 -26.88
C ASN A 67 -11.97 20.18 -27.34
N VAL A 68 -11.85 18.85 -27.10
CA VAL A 68 -10.71 18.06 -27.56
C VAL A 68 -10.87 17.54 -28.99
N GLY A 69 -12.07 17.65 -29.58
CA GLY A 69 -12.37 17.29 -30.96
C GLY A 69 -12.46 15.77 -31.22
N THR A 70 -12.56 14.96 -30.16
CA THR A 70 -12.70 13.49 -30.26
C THR A 70 -13.49 12.92 -29.09
N LEU A 71 -14.13 11.75 -29.33
CA LEU A 71 -14.77 11.01 -28.25
C LEU A 71 -13.72 10.39 -27.34
N LEU A 72 -13.94 10.48 -26.04
CA LEU A 72 -13.08 9.91 -25.00
C LEU A 72 -13.66 8.61 -24.43
N PHE A 73 -14.98 8.40 -24.61
CA PHE A 73 -15.67 7.21 -24.15
C PHE A 73 -16.57 6.62 -25.25
N HIS A 74 -16.64 5.31 -25.28
CA HIS A 74 -17.67 4.54 -25.96
C HIS A 74 -18.89 4.42 -25.07
N ARG A 75 -20.06 4.83 -25.55
CA ARG A 75 -21.32 4.71 -24.83
C ARG A 75 -22.01 3.42 -25.24
N ARG A 76 -21.81 2.32 -24.49
CA ARG A 76 -22.51 1.06 -24.71
C ARG A 76 -23.43 0.76 -23.54
N SER A 77 -24.74 0.68 -23.80
CA SER A 77 -25.79 0.10 -22.93
C SER A 77 -25.70 0.40 -21.42
N ASN A 78 -25.22 1.53 -20.97
CA ASN A 78 -25.00 1.98 -19.58
C ASN A 78 -23.56 1.82 -19.03
N GLU A 79 -22.63 1.31 -19.80
CA GLU A 79 -21.20 1.24 -19.45
C GLU A 79 -20.42 2.31 -20.21
N MET A 80 -19.39 2.83 -19.54
CA MET A 80 -18.49 3.83 -20.09
C MET A 80 -17.11 3.21 -20.27
N GLU A 81 -16.76 2.87 -21.52
CA GLU A 81 -15.44 2.35 -21.87
C GLU A 81 -14.60 3.45 -22.51
N LEU A 82 -13.31 3.54 -22.14
CA LEU A 82 -12.39 4.49 -22.75
C LEU A 82 -12.15 4.17 -24.22
N THR A 83 -12.13 5.19 -25.04
CA THR A 83 -11.60 5.13 -26.42
C THR A 83 -10.06 5.08 -26.36
N GLU A 84 -9.41 4.89 -27.52
CA GLU A 84 -7.95 5.03 -27.63
C GLU A 84 -7.48 6.42 -27.20
N ALA A 85 -8.20 7.48 -27.56
CA ALA A 85 -7.94 8.85 -27.11
C ALA A 85 -8.16 9.01 -25.60
N GLY A 86 -9.16 8.32 -25.02
CA GLY A 86 -9.40 8.27 -23.58
C GLY A 86 -8.25 7.61 -22.85
N HIS A 87 -7.76 6.47 -23.31
CA HIS A 87 -6.59 5.79 -22.75
C HIS A 87 -5.31 6.63 -22.82
N PHE A 88 -5.11 7.37 -23.92
CA PHE A 88 -4.00 8.33 -24.03
C PHE A 88 -4.13 9.48 -23.03
N LEU A 89 -5.32 10.02 -22.87
CA LEU A 89 -5.58 11.19 -22.03
C LEU A 89 -5.50 10.86 -20.52
N LEU A 90 -5.95 9.68 -20.10
CA LEU A 90 -6.09 9.32 -18.68
C LEU A 90 -4.80 9.54 -17.87
N PRO A 91 -3.64 9.00 -18.23
CA PRO A 91 -2.42 9.21 -17.44
C PRO A 91 -1.97 10.67 -17.41
N LYS A 92 -2.30 11.48 -18.43
CA LYS A 92 -1.98 12.92 -18.46
C LYS A 92 -2.88 13.71 -17.52
N VAL A 93 -4.17 13.40 -17.50
CA VAL A 93 -5.12 13.99 -16.55
C VAL A 93 -4.76 13.67 -15.12
N GLU A 94 -4.44 12.43 -14.84
CA GLU A 94 -3.97 12.01 -13.52
C GLU A 94 -2.74 12.80 -13.08
N GLN A 95 -1.78 13.01 -13.98
CA GLN A 95 -0.59 13.80 -13.67
C GLN A 95 -0.93 15.28 -13.39
N VAL A 96 -1.83 15.89 -14.17
CA VAL A 96 -2.27 17.28 -13.95
C VAL A 96 -3.00 17.41 -12.60
N LEU A 97 -3.95 16.53 -12.32
CA LEU A 97 -4.66 16.52 -11.04
C LEU A 97 -3.72 16.31 -9.87
N ARG A 98 -2.70 15.49 -10.05
CA ARG A 98 -1.62 15.30 -9.09
C ARG A 98 -0.84 16.59 -8.82
N ASN A 99 -0.43 17.30 -9.84
CA ASN A 99 0.35 18.53 -9.70
C ASN A 99 -0.46 19.64 -8.98
N ILE A 100 -1.77 19.68 -9.21
CA ILE A 100 -2.63 20.67 -8.53
C ILE A 100 -2.78 20.36 -7.05
N ALA A 101 -3.00 19.08 -6.70
CA ALA A 101 -3.03 18.68 -5.30
C ALA A 101 -1.70 19.01 -4.59
N ASP A 102 -0.55 18.88 -5.28
CA ASP A 102 0.76 19.27 -4.74
C ASP A 102 0.86 20.77 -4.46
N VAL A 103 0.28 21.59 -5.34
CA VAL A 103 0.21 23.04 -5.12
C VAL A 103 -0.69 23.37 -3.94
N GLU A 104 -1.87 22.73 -3.85
CA GLU A 104 -2.82 22.92 -2.74
C GLU A 104 -2.19 22.50 -1.39
N ASP A 105 -1.55 21.31 -1.34
CA ASP A 105 -0.86 20.81 -0.16
C ASP A 105 0.37 21.69 0.21
N GLY A 106 1.13 22.16 -0.80
CA GLY A 106 2.25 23.09 -0.58
C GLY A 106 1.81 24.43 -0.04
N LEU A 107 0.68 24.97 -0.53
CA LEU A 107 0.14 26.24 -0.06
C LEU A 107 -0.45 26.14 1.36
N ALA A 108 -1.03 24.99 1.72
CA ALA A 108 -1.52 24.76 3.09
C ALA A 108 -0.43 24.92 4.15
N GLN A 109 0.84 24.64 3.82
CA GLN A 109 1.98 24.86 4.73
C GLN A 109 2.26 26.35 5.01
N PHE A 110 1.83 27.26 4.12
CA PHE A 110 2.01 28.70 4.28
C PHE A 110 0.78 29.41 4.90
N SER A 111 -0.35 28.71 4.98
CA SER A 111 -1.58 29.23 5.62
C SER A 111 -1.42 29.07 7.14
N GLY A 112 -0.67 29.98 7.77
CA GLY A 112 -0.29 29.93 9.17
C GLY A 112 -1.49 29.77 10.11
N GLY A 113 -1.78 28.54 10.52
CA GLY A 113 -2.81 28.21 11.53
C GLY A 113 -3.36 26.79 11.45
N ASP A 114 -3.35 26.13 10.31
CA ASP A 114 -3.88 24.79 10.18
C ASP A 114 -2.81 23.72 10.47
N ARG A 115 -3.15 22.82 11.37
CA ARG A 115 -2.33 21.64 11.67
C ARG A 115 -2.23 20.79 10.40
N LEU A 116 -1.02 20.36 10.06
CA LEU A 116 -0.79 19.48 8.92
C LEU A 116 -1.25 18.07 9.24
N THR A 117 -2.17 17.50 8.46
CA THR A 117 -2.59 16.11 8.62
C THR A 117 -1.85 15.21 7.64
N LEU A 118 -1.05 14.27 8.14
CA LEU A 118 -0.44 13.21 7.36
C LEU A 118 -1.44 12.06 7.19
N ARG A 119 -1.92 11.85 5.95
CA ARG A 119 -2.82 10.76 5.61
C ARG A 119 -2.01 9.54 5.20
N ILE A 120 -2.13 8.46 5.95
CA ILE A 120 -1.32 7.25 5.78
C ILE A 120 -2.25 6.06 5.62
N ALA A 121 -2.10 5.30 4.53
CA ALA A 121 -2.75 4.00 4.39
C ALA A 121 -1.72 2.89 4.61
N GLY A 122 -2.13 1.82 5.27
CA GLY A 122 -1.23 0.70 5.50
C GLY A 122 -1.95 -0.61 5.76
N ILE A 123 -1.22 -1.70 5.59
CA ILE A 123 -1.72 -3.02 6.02
C ILE A 123 -1.74 -3.08 7.54
N ASN A 124 -2.77 -3.72 8.10
CA ASN A 124 -3.05 -3.79 9.55
C ASN A 124 -1.79 -4.06 10.39
N SER A 125 -1.06 -5.15 10.10
CA SER A 125 0.11 -5.56 10.90
C SER A 125 1.19 -4.48 10.98
N VAL A 126 1.39 -3.70 9.91
CA VAL A 126 2.40 -2.64 9.85
C VAL A 126 1.92 -1.41 10.61
N LEU A 127 0.68 -0.96 10.38
CA LEU A 127 0.12 0.17 11.12
C LEU A 127 0.12 -0.10 12.62
N ARG A 128 -0.36 -1.26 13.04
CA ARG A 128 -0.48 -1.64 14.45
C ARG A 128 0.87 -1.69 15.16
N VAL A 129 1.92 -2.16 14.46
CA VAL A 129 3.22 -2.40 15.08
C VAL A 129 4.13 -1.16 15.01
N LEU A 130 4.16 -0.45 13.88
CA LEU A 130 5.12 0.64 13.69
C LEU A 130 4.54 2.02 14.03
N MET A 131 3.26 2.27 13.77
CA MET A 131 2.71 3.62 13.89
C MET A 131 2.57 4.15 15.32
N PRO A 132 2.25 3.36 16.36
CA PRO A 132 2.12 3.89 17.71
C PRO A 132 3.39 4.59 18.20
N GLU A 133 4.54 3.92 18.10
CA GLU A 133 5.83 4.53 18.47
C GLU A 133 6.20 5.67 17.51
N ALA A 134 5.96 5.48 16.20
CA ALA A 134 6.26 6.51 15.21
C ALA A 134 5.49 7.81 15.47
N ILE A 135 4.21 7.73 15.81
CA ILE A 135 3.39 8.91 16.12
C ILE A 135 3.90 9.60 17.39
N THR A 136 4.24 8.86 18.45
CA THR A 136 4.81 9.42 19.67
C THR A 136 6.06 10.24 19.38
N LEU A 137 7.02 9.65 18.63
CA LEU A 137 8.25 10.33 18.25
C LEU A 137 8.01 11.51 17.29
N MET A 138 7.01 11.39 16.41
CA MET A 138 6.63 12.48 15.50
C MET A 138 6.01 13.65 16.26
N GLN A 139 5.17 13.40 17.26
CA GLN A 139 4.58 14.47 18.10
C GLN A 139 5.64 15.24 18.91
N GLU A 140 6.72 14.56 19.32
CA GLU A 140 7.87 15.23 19.97
C GLU A 140 8.62 16.12 18.99
N ARG A 141 8.84 15.66 17.76
CA ARG A 141 9.62 16.39 16.73
C ARG A 141 8.80 17.44 15.96
N TYR A 142 7.51 17.16 15.74
CA TYR A 142 6.57 17.97 14.95
C TYR A 142 5.22 18.12 15.65
N PRO A 143 5.09 18.93 16.71
CA PRO A 143 3.86 19.04 17.52
C PRO A 143 2.63 19.51 16.76
N GLY A 144 2.81 20.14 15.59
CA GLY A 144 1.73 20.65 14.72
C GLY A 144 1.24 19.63 13.69
N VAL A 145 1.71 18.37 13.74
CA VAL A 145 1.32 17.34 12.78
C VAL A 145 0.28 16.41 13.38
N ASP A 146 -0.84 16.27 12.69
CA ASP A 146 -1.89 15.28 12.98
C ASP A 146 -1.76 14.08 12.02
N PHE A 147 -2.42 12.97 12.35
CA PHE A 147 -2.37 11.74 11.56
C PHE A 147 -3.77 11.22 11.27
N ASP A 148 -3.99 10.84 10.00
CA ASP A 148 -5.15 10.09 9.55
C ASP A 148 -4.65 8.72 9.05
N LEU A 149 -4.99 7.66 9.80
CA LEU A 149 -4.54 6.30 9.52
C LEU A 149 -5.68 5.49 8.94
N GLN A 150 -5.46 4.91 7.76
CA GLN A 150 -6.42 4.06 7.09
C GLN A 150 -5.86 2.67 6.86
N GLU A 151 -6.52 1.67 7.45
CA GLU A 151 -6.21 0.28 7.19
C GLU A 151 -6.85 -0.16 5.86
N SER A 152 -6.03 -0.78 4.99
CA SER A 152 -6.49 -1.22 3.67
C SER A 152 -5.62 -2.34 3.10
N ALA A 153 -6.15 -3.00 2.07
CA ALA A 153 -5.41 -3.98 1.30
C ALA A 153 -4.35 -3.34 0.40
N PRO A 154 -3.26 -4.04 0.04
CA PRO A 154 -2.19 -3.49 -0.78
C PRO A 154 -2.66 -2.83 -2.09
N ALA A 155 -3.62 -3.43 -2.80
CA ALA A 155 -4.17 -2.85 -4.03
C ALA A 155 -4.92 -1.54 -3.76
N GLU A 156 -5.74 -1.50 -2.71
CA GLU A 156 -6.48 -0.30 -2.31
C GLU A 156 -5.55 0.81 -1.84
N ILE A 157 -4.44 0.47 -1.14
CA ILE A 157 -3.41 1.43 -0.75
C ILE A 157 -2.79 2.09 -1.98
N LEU A 158 -2.50 1.31 -3.04
CA LEU A 158 -2.01 1.86 -4.30
C LEU A 158 -3.04 2.78 -4.95
N ASP A 159 -4.32 2.37 -5.01
CA ASP A 159 -5.41 3.19 -5.55
C ASP A 159 -5.56 4.51 -4.78
N MET A 160 -5.38 4.47 -3.46
CA MET A 160 -5.41 5.67 -2.63
C MET A 160 -4.21 6.57 -2.85
N LEU A 161 -3.01 6.00 -3.04
CA LEU A 161 -1.80 6.74 -3.40
C LEU A 161 -1.93 7.37 -4.78
N TYR A 162 -2.38 6.62 -5.80
CA TYR A 162 -2.61 7.15 -7.14
C TYR A 162 -3.70 8.22 -7.16
N GLY A 163 -4.79 7.99 -6.42
CA GLY A 163 -5.87 8.95 -6.23
C GLY A 163 -5.54 10.12 -5.28
N ARG A 164 -4.35 10.14 -4.68
CA ARG A 164 -3.87 11.14 -3.68
C ARG A 164 -4.79 11.33 -2.49
N ARG A 165 -5.51 10.30 -2.14
CA ARG A 165 -6.29 10.26 -0.91
C ARG A 165 -5.41 10.10 0.32
N VAL A 166 -4.20 9.54 0.14
CA VAL A 166 -3.18 9.40 1.18
C VAL A 166 -1.81 9.88 0.68
N ASN A 167 -0.98 10.32 1.62
CA ASN A 167 0.35 10.85 1.36
C ASN A 167 1.44 9.76 1.41
N LEU A 168 1.20 8.69 2.17
CA LEU A 168 2.14 7.59 2.38
C LEU A 168 1.40 6.26 2.41
N GLY A 169 1.97 5.24 1.78
CA GLY A 169 1.48 3.87 1.81
C GLY A 169 2.48 2.94 2.52
N LEU A 170 2.02 2.12 3.46
CA LEU A 170 2.81 1.13 4.18
C LEU A 170 2.33 -0.27 3.81
N LEU A 171 3.09 -0.99 2.99
CA LEU A 171 2.63 -2.25 2.40
C LEU A 171 3.77 -3.24 2.11
N ALA A 172 3.39 -4.49 1.81
CA ALA A 172 4.31 -5.51 1.35
C ALA A 172 4.52 -5.38 -0.17
N THR A 173 5.74 -5.06 -0.59
CA THR A 173 6.07 -4.74 -2.00
C THR A 173 6.00 -5.94 -2.92
N ASN A 174 6.27 -7.15 -2.42
CA ASN A 174 6.10 -8.39 -3.19
C ASN A 174 4.63 -8.83 -3.37
N SER A 175 3.68 -8.03 -2.87
CA SER A 175 2.24 -8.23 -3.08
C SER A 175 1.65 -7.36 -4.20
N VAL A 176 2.46 -6.49 -4.81
CA VAL A 176 2.02 -5.56 -5.86
C VAL A 176 2.95 -5.63 -7.07
N ALA A 177 2.40 -5.44 -8.26
CA ALA A 177 3.19 -5.41 -9.49
C ALA A 177 4.22 -4.25 -9.46
N GLN A 178 5.40 -4.46 -10.02
CA GLN A 178 6.56 -3.55 -9.95
C GLN A 178 6.36 -2.16 -10.61
N SER A 179 5.23 -1.86 -11.19
CA SER A 179 4.98 -0.59 -11.91
C SER A 179 4.46 0.52 -10.99
N SER A 180 5.25 0.91 -9.98
CA SER A 180 4.95 2.10 -9.17
C SER A 180 5.57 3.36 -9.78
N VAL A 181 5.18 3.70 -11.00
CA VAL A 181 5.63 4.92 -11.66
C VAL A 181 5.20 6.15 -10.84
N GLY A 182 6.15 6.96 -10.41
CA GLY A 182 5.92 8.21 -9.67
C GLY A 182 6.02 8.11 -8.14
N PHE A 183 6.25 6.91 -7.60
CA PHE A 183 6.49 6.71 -6.17
C PHE A 183 7.92 6.26 -5.89
N VAL A 184 8.46 6.72 -4.76
CA VAL A 184 9.70 6.19 -4.19
C VAL A 184 9.35 5.10 -3.20
N GLN A 185 9.94 3.93 -3.39
CA GLN A 185 9.83 2.82 -2.48
C GLN A 185 10.99 2.84 -1.50
N ILE A 186 10.69 2.94 -0.21
CA ILE A 186 11.67 3.00 0.87
C ILE A 186 11.54 1.73 1.71
N PRO A 187 12.52 0.82 1.69
CA PRO A 187 12.50 -0.40 2.48
C PRO A 187 12.44 -0.09 3.97
N LEU A 188 11.62 -0.82 4.72
CA LEU A 188 11.47 -0.70 6.17
C LEU A 188 11.95 -1.97 6.89
N VAL A 189 11.27 -3.10 6.69
CA VAL A 189 11.56 -4.34 7.40
C VAL A 189 11.27 -5.56 6.51
N GLU A 190 12.07 -6.61 6.69
CA GLU A 190 11.74 -7.96 6.21
C GLU A 190 10.97 -8.69 7.31
N ASP A 191 9.75 -9.10 6.98
CA ASP A 191 8.81 -9.74 7.90
C ASP A 191 8.71 -11.23 7.54
N PRO A 192 9.39 -12.12 8.27
CA PRO A 192 9.40 -13.53 7.99
C PRO A 192 8.03 -14.16 8.24
N TYR A 193 7.75 -15.26 7.55
CA TYR A 193 6.65 -16.13 7.92
C TYR A 193 7.03 -17.00 9.10
N VAL A 194 6.06 -17.24 9.96
CA VAL A 194 6.14 -18.14 11.11
C VAL A 194 4.95 -19.09 11.09
N LEU A 195 5.15 -20.31 11.57
CA LEU A 195 4.06 -21.23 11.89
C LEU A 195 3.59 -20.93 13.31
N ALA A 196 2.43 -20.33 13.43
CA ALA A 196 1.77 -20.11 14.72
C ALA A 196 0.96 -21.35 15.08
N VAL A 197 1.21 -21.90 16.26
CA VAL A 197 0.53 -23.09 16.79
C VAL A 197 0.05 -22.81 18.21
N PRO A 198 -0.98 -23.54 18.73
CA PRO A 198 -1.39 -23.46 20.12
C PRO A 198 -0.23 -23.76 21.07
N GLU A 199 -0.24 -23.19 22.26
CA GLU A 199 0.84 -23.37 23.25
C GLU A 199 1.11 -24.83 23.60
N ASP A 200 0.07 -25.66 23.66
CA ASP A 200 0.15 -27.08 23.99
C ASP A 200 0.71 -27.96 22.85
N LEU A 201 0.81 -27.42 21.62
CA LEU A 201 1.36 -28.12 20.48
C LEU A 201 2.88 -27.90 20.40
N ILE A 202 3.64 -28.84 20.95
CA ILE A 202 5.10 -28.78 21.00
C ILE A 202 5.67 -29.51 19.79
N LEU A 203 6.34 -28.75 18.91
CA LEU A 203 6.98 -29.27 17.69
C LEU A 203 8.52 -29.31 17.77
N ASP A 204 9.07 -28.96 18.95
CA ASP A 204 10.52 -28.91 19.17
C ASP A 204 11.12 -30.32 18.95
N GLY A 205 12.04 -30.43 18.00
CA GLY A 205 12.75 -31.68 17.72
C GLY A 205 11.95 -32.74 16.95
N VAL A 206 10.68 -32.51 16.63
CA VAL A 206 9.84 -33.47 15.90
C VAL A 206 10.37 -33.68 14.48
N VAL A 207 10.66 -34.94 14.15
CA VAL A 207 11.16 -35.41 12.84
C VAL A 207 10.04 -36.05 12.01
N ASP A 208 9.19 -36.83 12.65
CA ASP A 208 8.06 -37.52 12.02
C ASP A 208 6.78 -37.29 12.87
N PRO A 209 5.95 -36.27 12.51
CA PRO A 209 4.76 -35.95 13.29
C PRO A 209 3.77 -37.11 13.46
N GLU A 210 3.66 -38.00 12.46
CA GLU A 210 2.72 -39.12 12.50
C GLU A 210 3.12 -40.18 13.54
N LYS A 211 4.42 -40.31 13.84
CA LYS A 211 4.92 -41.27 14.81
C LYS A 211 5.17 -40.68 16.21
N GLU A 212 5.46 -39.38 16.26
CA GLU A 212 5.96 -38.74 17.48
C GLU A 212 4.91 -37.96 18.22
N LEU A 213 3.88 -37.42 17.50
CA LEU A 213 2.84 -36.65 18.14
C LEU A 213 1.67 -37.51 18.62
N PRO A 214 1.07 -37.21 19.79
CA PRO A 214 -0.21 -37.76 20.18
C PRO A 214 -1.29 -37.50 19.13
N PRO A 215 -2.27 -38.42 18.93
CA PRO A 215 -3.30 -38.28 17.89
C PRO A 215 -4.06 -36.96 17.93
N GLU A 216 -4.28 -36.41 19.14
CA GLU A 216 -4.97 -35.14 19.34
C GLU A 216 -4.13 -33.97 18.84
N GLN A 217 -2.83 -33.95 19.12
CA GLN A 217 -1.90 -32.91 18.64
C GLN A 217 -1.67 -33.00 17.13
N LEU A 218 -1.55 -34.23 16.61
CA LEU A 218 -1.46 -34.46 15.16
C LEU A 218 -2.72 -33.95 14.45
N ALA A 219 -3.91 -34.18 15.03
CA ALA A 219 -5.15 -33.64 14.49
C ALA A 219 -5.19 -32.12 14.46
N VAL A 220 -4.62 -31.43 15.45
CA VAL A 220 -4.51 -29.96 15.49
C VAL A 220 -3.50 -29.48 14.44
N LEU A 221 -2.33 -30.12 14.31
CA LEU A 221 -1.32 -29.79 13.31
C LEU A 221 -1.88 -29.85 11.88
N ASN A 222 -2.72 -30.85 11.62
CA ASN A 222 -3.36 -31.07 10.32
C ASN A 222 -4.62 -30.19 10.07
N ARG A 223 -4.90 -29.21 10.92
CA ARG A 223 -5.98 -28.22 10.74
C ARG A 223 -5.39 -26.86 10.43
N SER A 224 -5.51 -26.42 9.18
CA SER A 224 -5.01 -25.09 8.79
C SER A 224 -6.08 -24.00 8.88
N ILE A 225 -5.68 -22.86 9.43
CA ILE A 225 -6.44 -21.61 9.42
C ILE A 225 -5.73 -20.69 8.44
N GLN A 226 -6.39 -20.40 7.32
CA GLN A 226 -5.75 -19.68 6.22
C GLN A 226 -6.31 -18.28 6.04
N PHE A 227 -5.41 -17.34 5.82
CA PHE A 227 -5.75 -15.99 5.42
C PHE A 227 -6.05 -15.98 3.92
N ILE A 228 -7.25 -15.49 3.55
CA ILE A 228 -7.65 -15.38 2.15
C ILE A 228 -7.68 -13.92 1.75
N PHE A 229 -6.76 -13.56 0.89
CA PHE A 229 -6.87 -12.37 0.07
C PHE A 229 -6.60 -12.77 -1.38
N ALA A 230 -7.29 -12.15 -2.34
CA ALA A 230 -7.04 -12.36 -3.77
C ALA A 230 -5.66 -11.79 -4.13
N SER A 231 -4.58 -12.53 -3.85
CA SER A 231 -3.20 -12.12 -4.11
C SER A 231 -2.33 -13.34 -4.40
N GLN A 232 -1.24 -13.15 -5.16
CA GLN A 232 -0.19 -14.16 -5.37
C GLN A 232 0.33 -14.76 -4.05
N GLN A 233 0.20 -14.03 -2.96
CA GLN A 233 0.64 -14.43 -1.64
C GLN A 233 -0.25 -15.52 -1.02
N ALA A 234 -1.57 -15.47 -1.25
CA ALA A 234 -2.48 -16.53 -0.80
C ALA A 234 -2.18 -17.85 -1.51
N GLN A 235 -1.80 -17.81 -2.79
CA GLN A 235 -1.37 -18.97 -3.55
C GLN A 235 -0.09 -19.59 -2.94
N ARG A 236 0.94 -18.77 -2.66
CA ARG A 236 2.19 -19.24 -2.05
C ARG A 236 1.99 -19.88 -0.66
N VAL A 237 1.06 -19.32 0.12
CA VAL A 237 0.69 -19.93 1.41
C VAL A 237 0.04 -21.29 1.22
N GLY A 238 -0.86 -21.43 0.24
CA GLY A 238 -1.44 -22.72 -0.13
C GLY A 238 -0.39 -23.75 -0.54
N GLU A 239 0.50 -23.37 -1.46
CA GLU A 239 1.60 -24.22 -1.94
C GLU A 239 2.54 -24.66 -0.79
N TRP A 240 2.79 -23.78 0.18
CA TRP A 240 3.57 -24.12 1.36
C TRP A 240 2.86 -25.20 2.20
N TYR A 241 1.56 -25.07 2.47
CA TYR A 241 0.80 -26.07 3.20
C TYR A 241 0.78 -27.42 2.48
N ASP A 242 0.55 -27.43 1.18
CA ASP A 242 0.52 -28.65 0.37
C ASP A 242 1.88 -29.38 0.38
N SER A 243 2.98 -28.62 0.45
CA SER A 243 4.34 -29.19 0.50
C SER A 243 4.75 -29.63 1.90
N MET A 244 4.50 -28.82 2.93
CA MET A 244 5.00 -29.02 4.29
C MET A 244 4.06 -29.81 5.19
N LEU A 245 2.77 -29.68 4.99
CA LEU A 245 1.71 -30.34 5.74
C LEU A 245 0.68 -30.93 4.76
N PRO A 246 1.04 -31.97 3.99
CA PRO A 246 0.20 -32.48 2.89
C PRO A 246 -1.13 -33.09 3.35
N GLN A 247 -1.25 -33.46 4.62
CA GLN A 247 -2.49 -33.96 5.21
C GLN A 247 -3.35 -32.84 5.82
N ASN A 248 -2.95 -31.56 5.65
CA ASN A 248 -3.68 -30.45 6.22
C ASN A 248 -5.09 -30.33 5.61
N ARG A 249 -6.04 -29.94 6.46
CA ARG A 249 -7.40 -29.59 6.08
C ARG A 249 -7.68 -28.15 6.49
N ILE A 250 -8.11 -27.33 5.55
CA ILE A 250 -8.53 -25.96 5.85
C ILE A 250 -9.83 -26.01 6.67
N ILE A 251 -9.78 -25.60 7.93
CA ILE A 251 -10.95 -25.55 8.82
C ILE A 251 -11.57 -24.15 8.88
N ALA A 252 -10.76 -23.11 8.64
CA ALA A 252 -11.23 -21.73 8.61
C ALA A 252 -10.48 -20.93 7.55
N LYS A 253 -11.22 -20.03 6.92
CA LYS A 253 -10.72 -19.05 5.98
C LYS A 253 -11.02 -17.66 6.55
N CYS A 254 -9.98 -16.86 6.83
CA CYS A 254 -10.08 -15.55 7.48
C CYS A 254 -9.63 -14.43 6.55
N ARG A 255 -10.20 -13.23 6.71
CA ARG A 255 -9.75 -12.00 6.04
C ARG A 255 -8.93 -11.10 6.98
N SER A 256 -8.71 -11.52 8.22
CA SER A 256 -7.87 -10.86 9.20
C SER A 256 -6.94 -11.89 9.83
N TYR A 257 -5.67 -11.56 9.95
CA TYR A 257 -4.72 -12.38 10.71
C TYR A 257 -5.02 -12.35 12.20
N ASP A 258 -5.60 -11.26 12.75
CA ASP A 258 -5.99 -11.20 14.15
C ASP A 258 -7.02 -12.27 14.49
N THR A 259 -8.02 -12.45 13.61
CA THR A 259 -8.99 -13.54 13.73
C THR A 259 -8.32 -14.91 13.59
N ALA A 260 -7.41 -15.07 12.62
CA ALA A 260 -6.71 -16.33 12.42
C ALA A 260 -5.85 -16.72 13.63
N ILE A 261 -5.07 -15.79 14.18
CA ILE A 261 -4.25 -15.98 15.37
C ILE A 261 -5.13 -16.23 16.61
N GLY A 262 -6.26 -15.55 16.72
CA GLY A 262 -7.25 -15.83 17.79
C GLY A 262 -7.77 -17.27 17.76
N LEU A 263 -8.05 -17.82 16.57
CA LEU A 263 -8.45 -19.22 16.40
C LEU A 263 -7.31 -20.19 16.76
N VAL A 264 -6.06 -19.87 16.42
CA VAL A 264 -4.88 -20.67 16.85
C VAL A 264 -4.78 -20.70 18.36
N ARG A 265 -4.89 -19.55 19.04
CA ARG A 265 -4.88 -19.46 20.52
C ARG A 265 -5.97 -20.29 21.18
N ALA A 266 -7.12 -20.41 20.53
CA ALA A 266 -8.22 -21.24 20.99
C ALA A 266 -8.03 -22.75 20.71
N GLY A 267 -6.85 -23.17 20.19
CA GLY A 267 -6.56 -24.59 19.90
C GLY A 267 -7.24 -25.15 18.67
N ALA A 268 -7.83 -24.30 17.81
CA ALA A 268 -8.59 -24.78 16.64
C ALA A 268 -7.71 -25.43 15.57
N GLY A 269 -6.45 -24.95 15.41
CA GLY A 269 -5.54 -25.43 14.39
C GLY A 269 -4.28 -24.57 14.33
N VAL A 270 -3.56 -24.58 13.20
CA VAL A 270 -2.31 -23.87 12.97
C VAL A 270 -2.44 -22.83 11.87
N CYS A 271 -1.62 -21.77 11.91
CA CYS A 271 -1.65 -20.72 10.91
C CYS A 271 -0.23 -20.35 10.45
N LEU A 272 0.01 -20.42 9.14
CA LEU A 272 1.19 -19.80 8.55
C LEU A 272 0.93 -18.29 8.44
N ALA A 273 1.59 -17.49 9.23
CA ALA A 273 1.34 -16.07 9.35
C ALA A 273 2.65 -15.26 9.24
N PRO A 274 2.60 -14.04 8.71
CA PRO A 274 3.73 -13.12 8.81
C PRO A 274 3.99 -12.75 10.27
N GLY A 275 5.26 -12.66 10.65
CA GLY A 275 5.66 -12.44 12.04
C GLY A 275 5.07 -11.20 12.69
N LEU A 276 5.01 -10.07 11.96
CA LEU A 276 4.39 -8.84 12.46
C LEU A 276 2.91 -9.01 12.86
N THR A 277 2.21 -10.00 12.29
CA THR A 277 0.80 -10.26 12.64
C THR A 277 0.63 -10.92 13.99
N THR A 278 1.67 -11.57 14.51
CA THR A 278 1.65 -12.27 15.80
C THR A 278 1.98 -11.35 16.97
N LEU A 279 2.51 -10.15 16.70
CA LEU A 279 2.85 -9.17 17.72
C LEU A 279 1.61 -8.41 18.17
N GLN A 280 1.33 -8.45 19.48
CA GLN A 280 0.29 -7.64 20.11
C GLN A 280 0.94 -6.64 21.07
N GLN A 281 0.36 -5.45 21.20
CA GLN A 281 0.97 -4.32 21.94
C GLN A 281 1.12 -4.56 23.46
N HIS A 282 0.40 -5.49 24.04
CA HIS A 282 0.35 -5.67 25.52
C HIS A 282 0.49 -7.11 25.98
N ASP A 283 0.42 -8.10 25.10
CA ASP A 283 0.54 -9.50 25.51
C ASP A 283 1.84 -10.10 24.95
N ARG A 284 2.65 -10.63 25.83
CA ARG A 284 3.59 -11.68 25.51
C ARG A 284 2.83 -12.71 24.67
N ALA A 285 3.52 -13.49 23.86
CA ALA A 285 2.91 -14.57 23.05
C ALA A 285 2.24 -15.63 23.95
N GLU A 286 1.35 -15.19 24.85
CA GLU A 286 0.59 -16.05 25.74
C GLU A 286 -0.32 -16.94 24.90
N ASN A 287 -0.25 -18.22 25.18
CA ASN A 287 -1.01 -19.29 24.51
C ASN A 287 -0.67 -19.52 23.03
N LEU A 288 0.54 -19.15 22.58
CA LEU A 288 1.05 -19.43 21.22
C LEU A 288 2.51 -19.87 21.26
N ARG A 289 2.86 -20.81 20.39
CA ARG A 289 4.24 -21.07 19.95
C ARG A 289 4.41 -20.63 18.53
N LEU A 290 5.53 -19.97 18.26
CA LEU A 290 5.88 -19.45 16.94
C LEU A 290 7.14 -20.17 16.45
N TYR A 291 7.00 -20.97 15.43
CA TYR A 291 8.12 -21.69 14.83
C TYR A 291 8.60 -21.01 13.56
N ARG A 292 9.91 -20.88 13.43
CA ARG A 292 10.54 -20.43 12.19
C ARG A 292 10.25 -21.43 11.08
N VAL A 293 10.01 -20.92 9.86
CA VAL A 293 9.78 -21.75 8.68
C VAL A 293 10.53 -21.22 7.48
N TYR A 294 10.81 -22.09 6.53
CA TYR A 294 11.37 -21.71 5.25
C TYR A 294 10.25 -21.26 4.31
N ALA A 295 10.03 -19.96 4.28
CA ALA A 295 9.11 -19.30 3.36
C ALA A 295 9.64 -17.89 3.02
N PRO A 296 9.47 -17.39 1.78
CA PRO A 296 9.92 -16.06 1.39
C PRO A 296 9.31 -14.97 2.27
N ALA A 297 10.14 -14.16 2.94
CA ALA A 297 9.70 -13.08 3.80
C ALA A 297 8.90 -12.00 3.03
N ARG A 298 7.99 -11.33 3.71
CA ARG A 298 7.36 -10.12 3.18
C ARG A 298 8.36 -8.96 3.26
N LYS A 299 8.54 -8.25 2.16
CA LYS A 299 9.36 -7.03 2.13
C LYS A 299 8.43 -5.83 2.36
N ILE A 300 8.44 -5.29 3.57
CA ILE A 300 7.63 -4.13 3.93
C ILE A 300 8.36 -2.86 3.52
N ALA A 301 7.66 -1.97 2.85
CA ALA A 301 8.18 -0.67 2.47
C ALA A 301 7.14 0.45 2.64
N ALA A 302 7.66 1.66 2.76
CA ALA A 302 6.90 2.89 2.60
C ALA A 302 6.94 3.31 1.12
N LEU A 303 5.77 3.58 0.55
CA LEU A 303 5.60 4.19 -0.76
C LEU A 303 5.19 5.64 -0.58
N ILE A 304 5.97 6.54 -1.18
CA ILE A 304 5.71 7.97 -1.07
C ILE A 304 5.91 8.64 -2.44
N PRO A 305 5.08 9.63 -2.81
CA PRO A 305 5.35 10.45 -3.98
C PRO A 305 6.75 11.07 -3.92
N SER A 306 7.47 11.09 -5.05
CA SER A 306 8.89 11.49 -5.09
C SER A 306 9.16 12.90 -4.55
N GLN A 307 8.21 13.83 -4.72
CA GLN A 307 8.30 15.20 -4.23
C GLN A 307 8.31 15.29 -2.69
N TYR A 308 7.66 14.37 -1.98
CA TYR A 308 7.62 14.38 -0.52
C TYR A 308 8.81 13.69 0.14
N ARG A 309 9.64 12.96 -0.62
CA ARG A 309 10.77 12.20 -0.08
C ARG A 309 11.72 13.04 0.80
N HIS A 310 11.94 14.28 0.42
CA HIS A 310 12.89 15.20 1.08
C HIS A 310 12.19 16.34 1.82
N ALA A 311 10.86 16.41 1.75
CA ALA A 311 10.07 17.44 2.43
C ALA A 311 9.78 17.04 3.89
N GLU A 312 9.93 17.99 4.81
CA GLU A 312 9.47 17.79 6.19
C GLU A 312 7.94 18.02 6.25
N PRO A 313 7.22 17.31 7.09
CA PRO A 313 7.66 16.30 8.07
C PRO A 313 7.73 14.86 7.53
N TYR A 314 7.48 14.64 6.24
CA TYR A 314 7.49 13.29 5.63
C TYR A 314 8.85 12.59 5.76
N LYS A 315 9.94 13.36 5.53
CA LYS A 315 11.30 12.85 5.69
C LYS A 315 11.54 12.37 7.12
N GLY A 316 11.15 13.19 8.11
CA GLY A 316 11.25 12.84 9.51
C GLY A 316 10.47 11.57 9.88
N LEU A 317 9.25 11.42 9.37
CA LEU A 317 8.46 10.19 9.57
C LEU A 317 9.15 8.97 8.98
N ILE A 318 9.70 9.05 7.77
CA ILE A 318 10.43 7.95 7.14
C ILE A 318 11.66 7.55 7.95
N GLU A 319 12.45 8.50 8.43
CA GLU A 319 13.63 8.25 9.27
C GLU A 319 13.25 7.54 10.57
N ILE A 320 12.15 7.95 11.20
CA ILE A 320 11.61 7.34 12.40
C ILE A 320 11.15 5.91 12.11
N LEU A 321 10.34 5.71 11.05
CA LEU A 321 9.87 4.38 10.65
C LEU A 321 11.03 3.42 10.37
N GLN A 322 12.08 3.86 9.67
CA GLN A 322 13.27 3.06 9.43
C GLN A 322 14.02 2.72 10.72
N THR A 323 14.06 3.65 11.68
CA THR A 323 14.74 3.45 12.97
C THR A 323 13.99 2.42 13.82
N ILE A 324 12.66 2.53 13.91
CA ILE A 324 11.81 1.58 14.63
C ILE A 324 11.92 0.20 13.97
N SER A 325 11.82 0.14 12.64
CA SER A 325 11.84 -1.11 11.89
C SER A 325 13.12 -1.93 12.10
N ARG A 326 14.28 -1.27 12.22
CA ARG A 326 15.57 -1.95 12.47
C ARG A 326 15.67 -2.59 13.85
N ARG A 327 14.92 -2.10 14.83
CA ARG A 327 14.91 -2.62 16.22
C ARG A 327 13.90 -3.75 16.40
N HIS A 328 13.06 -3.96 15.39
CA HIS A 328 11.93 -4.86 15.51
C HIS A 328 12.37 -6.31 15.39
N THR A 329 12.07 -7.11 16.41
CA THR A 329 12.30 -8.56 16.46
C THR A 329 10.99 -9.26 16.79
N ILE A 330 10.87 -10.52 16.42
CA ILE A 330 9.71 -11.35 16.80
C ILE A 330 10.11 -12.09 18.09
N PRO A 331 9.54 -11.69 19.26
CA PRO A 331 9.85 -12.34 20.52
C PRO A 331 9.39 -13.80 20.52
N GLY A 332 10.14 -14.68 21.21
CA GLY A 332 9.74 -16.07 21.42
C GLY A 332 9.71 -16.93 20.14
N LEU A 333 10.40 -16.50 19.07
CA LEU A 333 10.51 -17.28 17.85
C LEU A 333 11.41 -18.52 18.09
N LEU A 334 10.80 -19.70 17.98
CA LEU A 334 11.45 -21.00 18.13
C LEU A 334 12.11 -21.45 16.83
N GLU A 335 13.06 -22.39 16.96
CA GLU A 335 13.74 -22.97 15.80
C GLU A 335 12.77 -23.75 14.91
N THR A 336 13.17 -23.95 13.66
CA THR A 336 12.40 -24.72 12.68
C THR A 336 12.33 -26.18 13.12
N PRO A 337 11.16 -26.78 13.29
CA PRO A 337 11.02 -28.20 13.53
C PRO A 337 11.67 -29.01 12.42
N PRO A 338 12.38 -30.13 12.71
CA PRO A 338 13.10 -30.91 11.70
C PRO A 338 12.24 -31.35 10.50
N PHE A 339 10.99 -31.71 10.70
CA PHE A 339 10.10 -32.11 9.61
C PHE A 339 9.72 -30.95 8.67
N LEU A 340 9.85 -29.69 9.11
CA LEU A 340 9.66 -28.48 8.32
C LEU A 340 10.97 -27.89 7.77
N ALA A 341 12.11 -28.52 8.06
CA ALA A 341 13.43 -28.05 7.63
C ALA A 341 13.76 -28.34 6.15
N LYS A 342 12.83 -28.94 5.40
CA LYS A 342 12.96 -29.11 3.95
C LYS A 342 12.76 -27.75 3.26
N GLU A 343 13.62 -27.45 2.27
CA GLU A 343 13.41 -26.26 1.44
C GLU A 343 12.05 -26.37 0.75
N GLY A 344 11.13 -25.45 1.09
CA GLY A 344 9.83 -25.36 0.45
C GLY A 344 9.97 -24.90 -1.00
N PRO A 345 8.95 -25.11 -1.85
CA PRO A 345 8.94 -24.59 -3.20
C PRO A 345 9.02 -23.06 -3.18
N GLY A 346 10.13 -22.50 -3.66
CA GLY A 346 10.40 -21.05 -3.75
C GLY A 346 11.59 -20.53 -2.94
N ALA A 347 12.40 -21.37 -2.29
CA ALA A 347 13.63 -20.94 -1.60
C ALA A 347 14.78 -20.56 -2.57
N SER A 348 14.59 -20.79 -3.86
CA SER A 348 15.57 -20.43 -4.91
C SER A 348 14.96 -19.34 -5.80
N LEU A 349 15.07 -18.05 -5.38
CA LEU A 349 15.05 -16.89 -6.30
C LEU A 349 15.61 -15.65 -5.59
#